data_ab7abf75270f1e02f7c14ecf94feff0f
#
_entry.id   ab7abf75270f1e02f7c14ecf94feff0f
#
_cell.length_a   1.000
_cell.length_b   1.000
_cell.length_c   1.000
_cell.angle_alpha   90.00
_cell.angle_beta   90.00
_cell.angle_gamma   90.00
#
_symmetry.space_group_name_H-M   'P 1'
#
loop_
_entity.id
_entity.type
_entity.pdbx_description
1 polymer ?
#
loop_
_entity_poly.entity_id
_entity_poly.type
_entity_poly.pdbx_seq_one_letter_code
_entity_poly.pdbx_strand_id
1 'polypeptide(L)'
;ERVIRIDEVSGSTPLWSTMRRDIVHPGADKLRYEIREIATVAKRVALSGIPIVWENIGDPVFKGEVPPTWIKKIVTNALKEDATFGYSPTKGLDETCAYIARERNLERGIQITPDDILFFNGLGDGISHLYRNLNPRARILGPDPAYPTHSSAEAAHSDKPHITYRLNPEKEWQPDLNDIEKKIRAHTDIVGILIINPDNPTGFVYPQKTIRAIVALAKKYKLFIISDEIYSNLAYEGSGMKKLASVIDGVPGIAMRGISKEFPWPGARCGWIEFYNRDKDKNFDRYARSIVDSKTLEVCSTTLPQRVLPKVMRDARYYPYLAERTRRYERRADYAHKALSRIPGIIIHKPQGAFYMTCVFQKGTLKKNQSLPIKSSLKKFIESSLTAAALDKRFVYYLLASTGVCVVPLSSGFNSSLYGFRFLLLEPDDARFKKTINIIAKAISDYLES
;
A
#
# COMPACT_ATOMS: atom_id res chain seq x y z
N GLU A 1 4.94 -17.80 -66.85
CA GLU A 1 4.94 -17.01 -65.58
C GLU A 1 3.54 -16.46 -65.37
N ARG A 2 2.78 -17.10 -64.46
CA ARG A 2 1.47 -16.60 -64.03
C ARG A 2 1.70 -15.69 -62.84
N VAL A 3 1.58 -14.41 -63.04
CA VAL A 3 1.42 -13.43 -61.95
C VAL A 3 0.05 -13.68 -61.32
N ILE A 4 0.01 -14.27 -60.12
CA ILE A 4 -1.22 -14.39 -59.36
C ILE A 4 -1.53 -12.98 -58.83
N ARG A 5 -2.56 -12.34 -59.40
CA ARG A 5 -3.15 -11.13 -58.88
C ARG A 5 -3.79 -11.47 -57.53
N ILE A 6 -3.33 -10.79 -56.51
CA ILE A 6 -3.80 -10.91 -55.10
C ILE A 6 -5.23 -10.35 -54.93
N ASP A 7 -5.86 -9.84 -56.00
CA ASP A 7 -7.13 -9.10 -55.97
C ASP A 7 -8.40 -9.97 -56.09
N GLU A 8 -8.28 -11.31 -56.13
CA GLU A 8 -9.47 -12.16 -56.27
C GLU A 8 -9.85 -13.00 -55.07
N VAL A 9 -9.38 -12.65 -53.84
CA VAL A 9 -9.86 -13.28 -52.61
C VAL A 9 -10.67 -12.25 -51.87
N SER A 10 -11.99 -12.33 -52.01
CA SER A 10 -13.08 -11.74 -51.22
C SER A 10 -12.73 -10.45 -50.39
N GLY A 11 -13.41 -9.37 -50.70
CA GLY A 11 -13.30 -8.00 -50.22
C GLY A 11 -13.28 -7.70 -48.70
N SER A 12 -12.46 -8.38 -47.94
CA SER A 12 -12.09 -7.95 -46.60
C SER A 12 -10.62 -7.58 -46.60
N THR A 13 -10.34 -6.28 -46.61
CA THR A 13 -9.00 -5.78 -46.26
C THR A 13 -8.62 -6.43 -44.94
N PRO A 14 -7.50 -7.16 -44.84
CA PRO A 14 -7.13 -7.79 -43.59
C PRO A 14 -7.04 -6.72 -42.50
N LEU A 15 -7.72 -6.91 -41.38
CA LEU A 15 -7.75 -5.97 -40.27
C LEU A 15 -6.37 -5.45 -39.83
N TRP A 16 -5.32 -6.24 -40.11
CA TRP A 16 -3.93 -5.86 -39.83
C TRP A 16 -3.34 -4.84 -40.84
N SER A 17 -3.98 -4.56 -41.96
CA SER A 17 -3.51 -3.56 -42.95
C SER A 17 -3.86 -2.11 -42.55
N THR A 18 -4.82 -1.93 -41.65
CA THR A 18 -5.31 -0.60 -41.22
C THR A 18 -4.98 -0.27 -39.78
N MET A 19 -4.67 -1.26 -38.95
CA MET A 19 -4.36 -1.09 -37.52
C MET A 19 -2.97 -1.61 -37.19
N ARG A 20 -2.25 -0.93 -36.31
CA ARG A 20 -1.01 -1.47 -35.73
C ARG A 20 -1.35 -2.72 -34.88
N ARG A 21 -0.43 -3.69 -34.89
CA ARG A 21 -0.56 -4.83 -33.95
C ARG A 21 -0.70 -4.35 -32.54
N ASP A 22 -1.44 -5.09 -31.73
CA ASP A 22 -1.55 -4.81 -30.30
C ASP A 22 -0.15 -4.92 -29.64
N ILE A 23 0.29 -3.84 -29.00
CA ILE A 23 1.59 -3.69 -28.35
C ILE A 23 1.45 -3.55 -26.82
N VAL A 24 0.23 -3.57 -26.30
CA VAL A 24 -0.07 -3.36 -24.88
C VAL A 24 -0.11 -4.71 -24.17
N HIS A 25 0.50 -4.77 -22.98
CA HIS A 25 0.39 -5.96 -22.13
C HIS A 25 -1.08 -6.22 -21.77
N PRO A 26 -1.60 -7.46 -21.87
CA PRO A 26 -3.02 -7.75 -21.63
C PRO A 26 -3.57 -7.22 -20.30
N GLY A 27 -2.76 -7.24 -19.23
CA GLY A 27 -3.15 -6.75 -17.92
C GLY A 27 -3.03 -5.22 -17.71
N ALA A 28 -2.62 -4.44 -18.70
CA ALA A 28 -2.34 -3.01 -18.55
C ALA A 28 -3.58 -2.23 -18.07
N ASP A 29 -4.77 -2.59 -18.53
CA ASP A 29 -6.04 -1.96 -18.14
C ASP A 29 -6.45 -2.22 -16.67
N LYS A 30 -5.78 -3.14 -16.00
CA LYS A 30 -5.98 -3.43 -14.57
C LYS A 30 -5.19 -2.49 -13.66
N LEU A 31 -4.23 -1.73 -14.21
CA LEU A 31 -3.43 -0.76 -13.45
C LEU A 31 -4.29 0.47 -13.10
N ARG A 32 -4.82 0.50 -11.88
CA ARG A 32 -5.66 1.60 -11.37
C ARG A 32 -5.11 2.13 -10.06
N TYR A 33 -5.17 3.46 -9.88
CA TYR A 33 -4.67 4.12 -8.67
C TYR A 33 -5.55 5.31 -8.27
N GLU A 34 -6.77 5.05 -7.79
CA GLU A 34 -7.79 6.04 -7.41
C GLU A 34 -7.27 7.09 -6.41
N ILE A 35 -6.31 6.73 -5.54
CA ILE A 35 -5.72 7.67 -4.59
C ILE A 35 -5.14 8.92 -5.28
N ARG A 36 -4.68 8.77 -6.53
CA ARG A 36 -4.21 9.89 -7.36
C ARG A 36 -5.29 10.45 -8.26
N GLU A 37 -6.23 9.65 -8.70
CA GLU A 37 -7.31 10.08 -9.58
C GLU A 37 -8.21 11.13 -8.90
N ILE A 38 -8.57 10.91 -7.63
CA ILE A 38 -9.36 11.88 -6.85
C ILE A 38 -8.66 13.24 -6.72
N ALA A 39 -7.33 13.29 -6.79
CA ALA A 39 -6.60 14.55 -6.76
C ALA A 39 -6.92 15.44 -7.98
N THR A 40 -7.25 14.85 -9.12
CA THR A 40 -7.69 15.60 -10.31
C THR A 40 -9.05 16.24 -10.08
N VAL A 41 -9.97 15.51 -9.45
CA VAL A 41 -11.29 16.06 -9.05
C VAL A 41 -11.11 17.18 -8.02
N ALA A 42 -10.24 16.99 -7.03
CA ALA A 42 -9.94 17.99 -6.01
C ALA A 42 -9.37 19.29 -6.62
N LYS A 43 -8.48 19.20 -7.60
CA LYS A 43 -7.99 20.38 -8.33
C LYS A 43 -9.12 21.15 -9.02
N ARG A 44 -10.08 20.45 -9.62
CA ARG A 44 -11.24 21.07 -10.23
C ARG A 44 -12.15 21.75 -9.21
N VAL A 45 -12.35 21.14 -8.04
CA VAL A 45 -13.09 21.74 -6.91
C VAL A 45 -12.36 23.00 -6.41
N ALA A 46 -11.03 22.97 -6.30
CA ALA A 46 -10.23 24.13 -5.89
C ALA A 46 -10.42 25.34 -6.80
N LEU A 47 -10.56 25.13 -8.12
CA LEU A 47 -10.84 26.22 -9.08
C LEU A 47 -12.17 26.94 -8.84
N SER A 48 -13.10 26.35 -8.10
CA SER A 48 -14.34 27.01 -7.67
C SER A 48 -14.18 27.83 -6.38
N GLY A 49 -12.96 28.02 -5.87
CA GLY A 49 -12.66 28.78 -4.67
C GLY A 49 -12.89 28.02 -3.37
N ILE A 50 -12.88 26.67 -3.40
CA ILE A 50 -12.96 25.81 -2.20
C ILE A 50 -11.54 25.36 -1.85
N PRO A 51 -10.96 25.74 -0.69
CA PRO A 51 -9.64 25.29 -0.28
C PRO A 51 -9.66 23.79 0.00
N ILE A 52 -8.64 23.06 -0.48
CA ILE A 52 -8.58 21.61 -0.34
C ILE A 52 -7.75 21.19 0.88
N VAL A 53 -8.33 20.34 1.70
CA VAL A 53 -7.66 19.64 2.81
C VAL A 53 -7.33 18.23 2.33
N TRP A 54 -6.04 17.99 2.09
CA TRP A 54 -5.55 16.74 1.49
C TRP A 54 -5.40 15.63 2.53
N GLU A 55 -6.36 14.72 2.59
CA GLU A 55 -6.38 13.54 3.46
C GLU A 55 -6.27 12.21 2.68
N ASN A 56 -5.85 12.27 1.41
CA ASN A 56 -5.80 11.14 0.48
C ASN A 56 -4.39 10.56 0.31
N ILE A 57 -3.33 11.37 0.31
CA ILE A 57 -1.95 10.93 0.02
C ILE A 57 -1.15 10.77 1.31
N GLY A 58 -0.75 9.52 1.61
CA GLY A 58 0.10 9.16 2.76
C GLY A 58 1.57 9.55 2.55
N ASP A 59 1.83 10.83 2.28
CA ASP A 59 3.16 11.42 2.21
C ASP A 59 3.36 12.35 3.41
N PRO A 60 4.21 11.95 4.39
CA PRO A 60 4.47 12.77 5.57
C PRO A 60 5.02 14.16 5.24
N VAL A 61 5.90 14.26 4.24
CA VAL A 61 6.54 15.53 3.85
C VAL A 61 5.53 16.48 3.21
N PHE A 62 4.68 15.96 2.33
CA PHE A 62 3.58 16.74 1.72
C PHE A 62 2.61 17.30 2.77
N LYS A 63 2.41 16.56 3.86
CA LYS A 63 1.58 16.99 5.01
C LYS A 63 2.32 17.92 5.99
N GLY A 64 3.59 18.27 5.71
CA GLY A 64 4.38 19.19 6.53
C GLY A 64 5.25 18.53 7.62
N GLU A 65 5.33 17.20 7.66
CA GLU A 65 6.19 16.46 8.55
C GLU A 65 7.60 16.35 7.94
N VAL A 66 8.49 17.25 8.31
CA VAL A 66 9.84 17.31 7.75
C VAL A 66 10.82 16.35 8.43
N PRO A 67 11.77 15.76 7.68
CA PRO A 67 12.87 15.02 8.30
C PRO A 67 13.63 15.91 9.30
N PRO A 68 13.96 15.40 10.50
CA PRO A 68 14.65 16.18 11.52
C PRO A 68 16.05 16.63 11.05
N THR A 69 16.52 17.73 11.62
CA THR A 69 17.81 18.35 11.23
C THR A 69 18.99 17.38 11.33
N TRP A 70 18.98 16.47 12.32
CA TRP A 70 20.04 15.48 12.48
C TRP A 70 20.06 14.45 11.33
N ILE A 71 18.90 14.02 10.80
CA ILE A 71 18.83 13.17 9.59
C ILE A 71 19.37 13.96 8.39
N LYS A 72 18.94 15.20 8.19
CA LYS A 72 19.44 16.07 7.12
C LYS A 72 20.94 16.22 7.18
N LYS A 73 21.53 16.39 8.39
CA LYS A 73 22.98 16.49 8.58
C LYS A 73 23.71 15.21 8.17
N ILE A 74 23.15 14.03 8.50
CA ILE A 74 23.72 12.75 8.06
C ILE A 74 23.69 12.63 6.53
N VAL A 75 22.59 13.03 5.88
CA VAL A 75 22.49 13.07 4.41
C VAL A 75 23.51 14.02 3.80
N THR A 76 23.62 15.25 4.32
CA THR A 76 24.58 16.25 3.82
C THR A 76 26.04 15.78 3.98
N ASN A 77 26.34 15.07 5.08
CA ASN A 77 27.68 14.52 5.26
C ASN A 77 27.96 13.37 4.27
N ALA A 78 26.99 12.52 3.98
CA ALA A 78 27.16 11.46 2.98
C ALA A 78 27.41 12.01 1.56
N LEU A 79 26.89 13.19 1.23
CA LEU A 79 27.16 13.87 -0.04
C LEU A 79 28.60 14.39 -0.20
N LYS A 80 29.40 14.43 0.87
CA LYS A 80 30.82 14.80 0.81
C LYS A 80 31.73 13.64 0.41
N GLU A 81 31.18 12.42 0.39
CA GLU A 81 31.90 11.20 0.04
C GLU A 81 31.70 10.90 -1.45
N ASP A 82 32.77 10.94 -2.27
CA ASP A 82 32.71 10.70 -3.73
C ASP A 82 32.03 9.38 -4.08
N ALA A 83 32.25 8.34 -3.28
CA ALA A 83 31.63 7.04 -3.47
C ALA A 83 30.09 7.06 -3.38
N THR A 84 29.48 8.14 -2.89
CA THR A 84 28.02 8.32 -2.87
C THR A 84 27.44 8.55 -4.26
N PHE A 85 28.25 9.03 -5.20
CA PHE A 85 27.84 9.32 -6.58
C PHE A 85 28.06 8.14 -7.53
N GLY A 86 28.73 7.08 -7.08
CA GLY A 86 28.94 5.86 -7.85
C GLY A 86 27.75 4.89 -7.79
N TYR A 87 27.77 3.89 -8.66
CA TYR A 87 26.84 2.75 -8.59
C TYR A 87 27.10 1.92 -7.33
N SER A 88 26.02 1.42 -6.71
CA SER A 88 26.12 0.35 -5.72
C SER A 88 26.12 -1.04 -6.40
N PRO A 89 26.52 -2.09 -5.70
CA PRO A 89 26.23 -3.45 -6.17
C PRO A 89 24.73 -3.67 -6.39
N THR A 90 24.34 -4.58 -7.28
CA THR A 90 22.94 -4.85 -7.64
C THR A 90 22.05 -5.15 -6.44
N LYS A 91 22.54 -5.96 -5.50
CA LYS A 91 21.78 -6.30 -4.28
C LYS A 91 21.66 -5.13 -3.31
N GLY A 92 22.60 -4.21 -3.33
CA GLY A 92 22.76 -3.09 -2.41
C GLY A 92 24.20 -3.02 -1.90
N LEU A 93 24.52 -1.95 -1.17
CA LEU A 93 25.84 -1.77 -0.56
C LEU A 93 26.10 -2.87 0.48
N ASP A 94 27.24 -3.55 0.38
CA ASP A 94 27.61 -4.69 1.25
C ASP A 94 27.53 -4.32 2.74
N GLU A 95 28.04 -3.14 3.11
CA GLU A 95 27.97 -2.63 4.49
C GLU A 95 26.51 -2.45 4.95
N THR A 96 25.63 -2.01 4.06
CA THR A 96 24.22 -1.77 4.39
C THR A 96 23.46 -3.09 4.48
N CYS A 97 23.69 -4.03 3.57
CA CYS A 97 23.12 -5.38 3.64
C CYS A 97 23.60 -6.11 4.90
N ALA A 98 24.90 -6.04 5.23
CA ALA A 98 25.46 -6.63 6.46
C ALA A 98 24.85 -5.98 7.72
N TYR A 99 24.63 -4.68 7.72
CA TYR A 99 23.96 -3.99 8.81
C TYR A 99 22.52 -4.49 9.01
N ILE A 100 21.73 -4.56 7.93
CA ILE A 100 20.33 -5.02 7.99
C ILE A 100 20.27 -6.47 8.47
N ALA A 101 21.11 -7.36 7.92
CA ALA A 101 21.16 -8.76 8.34
C ALA A 101 21.47 -8.89 9.83
N ARG A 102 22.46 -8.12 10.33
CA ARG A 102 22.80 -8.12 11.75
C ARG A 102 21.62 -7.64 12.61
N GLU A 103 21.00 -6.50 12.29
CA GLU A 103 19.85 -5.98 13.05
C GLU A 103 18.66 -6.95 13.03
N ARG A 104 18.43 -7.63 11.88
CA ARG A 104 17.44 -8.71 11.78
C ARG A 104 17.76 -9.86 12.70
N ASN A 105 19.01 -10.29 12.73
CA ASN A 105 19.48 -11.44 13.49
C ASN A 105 19.57 -11.19 15.00
N LEU A 106 19.61 -9.93 15.45
CA LEU A 106 19.45 -9.56 16.86
C LEU A 106 18.02 -9.79 17.37
N GLU A 107 17.04 -9.76 16.50
CA GLU A 107 15.68 -10.12 16.84
C GLU A 107 15.54 -11.65 16.84
N ARG A 108 14.76 -12.20 17.78
CA ARG A 108 14.49 -13.66 17.80
C ARG A 108 13.68 -14.03 16.55
N GLY A 109 14.05 -15.14 15.93
CA GLY A 109 13.37 -15.68 14.74
C GLY A 109 14.34 -16.21 13.71
N ILE A 110 13.95 -16.13 12.43
CA ILE A 110 14.80 -16.58 11.32
C ILE A 110 16.08 -15.76 11.24
N GLN A 111 17.20 -16.44 10.97
CA GLN A 111 18.50 -15.82 10.70
C GLN A 111 18.69 -15.68 9.20
N ILE A 112 19.24 -14.53 8.76
CA ILE A 112 19.54 -14.25 7.36
C ILE A 112 20.98 -13.77 7.19
N THR A 113 21.46 -13.84 5.97
CA THR A 113 22.75 -13.31 5.54
C THR A 113 22.58 -12.03 4.71
N PRO A 114 23.63 -11.27 4.44
CA PRO A 114 23.56 -10.14 3.49
C PRO A 114 23.06 -10.56 2.10
N ASP A 115 23.27 -11.83 1.72
CA ASP A 115 22.83 -12.39 0.44
C ASP A 115 21.29 -12.55 0.32
N ASP A 116 20.58 -12.54 1.43
CA ASP A 116 19.12 -12.62 1.48
C ASP A 116 18.44 -11.25 1.37
N ILE A 117 19.22 -10.19 1.15
CA ILE A 117 18.72 -8.81 1.06
C ILE A 117 18.86 -8.30 -0.37
N LEU A 118 17.83 -7.62 -0.85
CA LEU A 118 17.82 -6.98 -2.18
C LEU A 118 17.17 -5.60 -2.11
N PHE A 119 17.90 -4.56 -2.54
CA PHE A 119 17.43 -3.19 -2.58
C PHE A 119 16.68 -2.85 -3.86
N PHE A 120 15.71 -1.92 -3.73
CA PHE A 120 14.87 -1.40 -4.81
C PHE A 120 14.74 0.12 -4.75
N ASN A 121 14.38 0.74 -5.87
CA ASN A 121 14.07 2.16 -5.97
C ASN A 121 12.70 2.48 -5.34
N GLY A 122 12.57 2.16 -4.04
CA GLY A 122 11.36 2.17 -3.23
C GLY A 122 10.55 0.89 -3.37
N LEU A 123 9.64 0.62 -2.40
CA LEU A 123 8.87 -0.63 -2.39
C LEU A 123 7.92 -0.80 -3.57
N GLY A 124 7.45 0.29 -4.21
CA GLY A 124 6.67 0.19 -5.44
C GLY A 124 7.43 -0.49 -6.57
N ASP A 125 8.75 -0.25 -6.68
CA ASP A 125 9.64 -0.95 -7.59
C ASP A 125 9.77 -2.44 -7.18
N GLY A 126 10.02 -2.71 -5.89
CA GLY A 126 10.03 -4.07 -5.36
C GLY A 126 8.74 -4.85 -5.65
N ILE A 127 7.57 -4.24 -5.45
CA ILE A 127 6.27 -4.84 -5.78
C ILE A 127 6.20 -5.21 -7.26
N SER A 128 6.62 -4.31 -8.16
CA SER A 128 6.64 -4.58 -9.60
C SER A 128 7.52 -5.79 -9.95
N HIS A 129 8.70 -5.89 -9.32
CA HIS A 129 9.58 -7.04 -9.50
C HIS A 129 8.99 -8.35 -8.97
N LEU A 130 8.35 -8.32 -7.80
CA LEU A 130 7.70 -9.50 -7.24
C LEU A 130 6.67 -10.09 -8.21
N TYR A 131 5.72 -9.28 -8.67
CA TYR A 131 4.66 -9.78 -9.55
C TYR A 131 5.14 -10.09 -10.96
N ARG A 132 6.03 -9.29 -11.55
CA ARG A 132 6.58 -9.52 -12.91
C ARG A 132 7.36 -10.84 -13.02
N ASN A 133 8.01 -11.29 -11.95
CA ASN A 133 8.80 -12.52 -11.94
C ASN A 133 8.00 -13.75 -11.50
N LEU A 134 6.72 -13.63 -11.18
CA LEU A 134 5.85 -14.79 -10.96
C LEU A 134 5.51 -15.48 -12.30
N ASN A 135 5.23 -16.78 -12.23
CA ASN A 135 4.59 -17.48 -13.34
C ASN A 135 3.27 -16.78 -13.70
N PRO A 136 2.95 -16.52 -14.98
CA PRO A 136 1.71 -15.84 -15.38
C PRO A 136 0.40 -16.44 -14.84
N ARG A 137 0.40 -17.71 -14.45
CA ARG A 137 -0.75 -18.39 -13.83
C ARG A 137 -0.76 -18.31 -12.31
N ALA A 138 0.35 -17.92 -11.69
CA ALA A 138 0.47 -17.88 -10.23
C ALA A 138 -0.23 -16.65 -9.66
N ARG A 139 -0.94 -16.83 -8.55
CA ARG A 139 -1.73 -15.79 -7.90
C ARG A 139 -1.27 -15.57 -6.45
N ILE A 140 -1.41 -14.34 -5.98
CA ILE A 140 -1.17 -13.97 -4.58
C ILE A 140 -2.50 -13.59 -3.95
N LEU A 141 -2.85 -14.27 -2.86
CA LEU A 141 -4.03 -13.96 -2.05
C LEU A 141 -3.71 -12.78 -1.12
N GLY A 142 -4.39 -11.65 -1.27
CA GLY A 142 -4.15 -10.44 -0.46
C GLY A 142 -5.35 -10.04 0.42
N PRO A 143 -5.21 -9.03 1.30
CA PRO A 143 -6.30 -8.54 2.13
C PRO A 143 -7.34 -7.73 1.33
N ASP A 144 -8.59 -7.68 1.82
CA ASP A 144 -9.64 -6.74 1.44
C ASP A 144 -10.06 -5.97 2.71
N PRO A 145 -9.86 -4.64 2.76
CA PRO A 145 -9.36 -3.71 1.74
C PRO A 145 -7.88 -3.96 1.35
N ALA A 146 -7.53 -3.73 0.07
CA ALA A 146 -6.23 -4.02 -0.48
C ALA A 146 -5.46 -2.74 -0.85
N TYR A 147 -4.19 -2.63 -0.40
CA TYR A 147 -3.34 -1.53 -0.86
C TYR A 147 -3.17 -1.56 -2.39
N PRO A 148 -3.54 -0.46 -3.10
CA PRO A 148 -3.73 -0.50 -4.56
C PRO A 148 -2.47 -0.84 -5.36
N THR A 149 -1.27 -0.57 -4.85
CA THR A 149 -0.03 -0.95 -5.55
C THR A 149 0.10 -2.48 -5.63
N HIS A 150 -0.21 -3.21 -4.56
CA HIS A 150 -0.20 -4.68 -4.59
C HIS A 150 -1.35 -5.23 -5.41
N SER A 151 -2.59 -4.76 -5.18
CA SER A 151 -3.77 -5.32 -5.85
C SER A 151 -3.77 -5.06 -7.36
N SER A 152 -3.31 -3.86 -7.79
CA SER A 152 -3.20 -3.55 -9.21
C SER A 152 -2.05 -4.29 -9.89
N ALA A 153 -0.90 -4.47 -9.21
CA ALA A 153 0.22 -5.23 -9.77
C ALA A 153 -0.14 -6.72 -9.93
N GLU A 154 -0.84 -7.31 -8.95
CA GLU A 154 -1.34 -8.69 -9.01
C GLU A 154 -2.37 -8.86 -10.13
N ALA A 155 -3.34 -7.95 -10.23
CA ALA A 155 -4.35 -7.99 -11.27
C ALA A 155 -3.76 -7.81 -12.67
N ALA A 156 -2.78 -6.91 -12.84
CA ALA A 156 -2.08 -6.69 -14.10
C ALA A 156 -1.23 -7.90 -14.49
N HIS A 157 -0.54 -8.52 -13.53
CA HIS A 157 0.24 -9.73 -13.75
C HIS A 157 -0.61 -10.88 -14.30
N SER A 158 -1.76 -11.11 -13.70
CA SER A 158 -2.63 -12.27 -14.03
C SER A 158 -3.69 -11.98 -15.09
N ASP A 159 -3.87 -10.72 -15.50
CA ASP A 159 -5.00 -10.21 -16.29
C ASP A 159 -6.39 -10.57 -15.70
N LYS A 160 -6.46 -10.72 -14.37
CA LYS A 160 -7.67 -11.08 -13.65
C LYS A 160 -7.86 -10.16 -12.44
N PRO A 161 -9.09 -10.01 -11.90
CA PRO A 161 -9.29 -9.32 -10.63
C PRO A 161 -8.45 -9.96 -9.51
N HIS A 162 -7.88 -9.12 -8.63
CA HIS A 162 -7.11 -9.59 -7.48
C HIS A 162 -7.96 -10.51 -6.58
N ILE A 163 -7.40 -11.64 -6.16
CA ILE A 163 -8.05 -12.54 -5.20
C ILE A 163 -7.77 -12.05 -3.78
N THR A 164 -8.83 -11.81 -3.01
CA THR A 164 -8.68 -11.23 -1.67
C THR A 164 -9.35 -12.09 -0.59
N TYR A 165 -8.81 -12.00 0.64
CA TYR A 165 -9.42 -12.45 1.87
C TYR A 165 -9.92 -11.27 2.69
N ARG A 166 -11.02 -11.47 3.41
CA ARG A 166 -11.70 -10.40 4.12
C ARG A 166 -11.02 -10.03 5.44
N LEU A 167 -10.72 -8.72 5.62
CA LEU A 167 -10.53 -8.11 6.93
C LEU A 167 -11.90 -7.67 7.46
N ASN A 168 -12.33 -8.19 8.61
CA ASN A 168 -13.67 -7.98 9.11
C ASN A 168 -13.79 -6.72 9.99
N PRO A 169 -14.44 -5.63 9.52
CA PRO A 169 -14.61 -4.42 10.32
C PRO A 169 -15.47 -4.64 11.58
N GLU A 170 -16.39 -5.61 11.59
CA GLU A 170 -17.18 -5.97 12.77
C GLU A 170 -16.33 -6.65 13.88
N LYS A 171 -15.13 -7.11 13.53
CA LYS A 171 -14.17 -7.80 14.41
C LYS A 171 -12.82 -7.07 14.43
N GLU A 172 -12.85 -5.74 14.51
CA GLU A 172 -11.62 -4.93 14.61
C GLU A 172 -10.59 -5.26 13.52
N TRP A 173 -11.05 -5.49 12.29
CA TRP A 173 -10.22 -5.83 11.14
C TRP A 173 -9.48 -7.18 11.22
N GLN A 174 -9.87 -8.07 12.12
CA GLN A 174 -9.31 -9.42 12.14
C GLN A 174 -9.56 -10.12 10.79
N PRO A 175 -8.53 -10.76 10.19
CA PRO A 175 -8.73 -11.53 8.98
C PRO A 175 -9.62 -12.75 9.24
N ASP A 176 -10.46 -13.05 8.27
CA ASP A 176 -11.28 -14.25 8.31
C ASP A 176 -10.46 -15.45 7.83
N LEU A 177 -9.92 -16.24 8.78
CA LEU A 177 -9.08 -17.41 8.47
C LEU A 177 -9.85 -18.49 7.68
N ASN A 178 -11.15 -18.59 7.88
CA ASN A 178 -11.99 -19.53 7.10
C ASN A 178 -12.13 -19.06 5.65
N ASP A 179 -12.24 -17.74 5.43
CA ASP A 179 -12.26 -17.17 4.08
C ASP A 179 -10.90 -17.37 3.38
N ILE A 180 -9.78 -17.19 4.09
CA ILE A 180 -8.43 -17.49 3.57
C ILE A 180 -8.38 -18.95 3.09
N GLU A 181 -8.72 -19.91 3.95
CA GLU A 181 -8.65 -21.33 3.61
C GLU A 181 -9.61 -21.70 2.48
N LYS A 182 -10.83 -21.16 2.48
CA LYS A 182 -11.81 -21.34 1.40
C LYS A 182 -11.28 -20.86 0.06
N LYS A 183 -10.64 -19.68 0.03
CA LYS A 183 -10.05 -19.12 -1.20
C LYS A 183 -8.91 -19.98 -1.71
N ILE A 184 -7.99 -20.42 -0.83
CA ILE A 184 -6.89 -21.31 -1.19
C ILE A 184 -7.41 -22.61 -1.82
N ARG A 185 -8.47 -23.20 -1.27
CA ARG A 185 -9.06 -24.42 -1.82
C ARG A 185 -9.77 -24.20 -3.14
N ALA A 186 -10.41 -23.06 -3.33
CA ALA A 186 -11.14 -22.71 -4.55
C ALA A 186 -10.23 -22.30 -5.72
N HIS A 187 -9.03 -21.81 -5.44
CA HIS A 187 -8.10 -21.28 -6.40
C HIS A 187 -6.73 -21.98 -6.29
N THR A 188 -6.56 -23.06 -7.03
CA THR A 188 -5.33 -23.89 -7.01
C THR A 188 -4.10 -23.20 -7.61
N ASP A 189 -4.29 -22.05 -8.23
CA ASP A 189 -3.27 -21.17 -8.77
C ASP A 189 -2.68 -20.20 -7.73
N ILE A 190 -3.23 -20.14 -6.52
CA ILE A 190 -2.65 -19.37 -5.42
C ILE A 190 -1.33 -20.03 -4.97
N VAL A 191 -0.24 -19.27 -5.03
CA VAL A 191 1.10 -19.71 -4.61
C VAL A 191 1.63 -18.98 -3.36
N GLY A 192 0.98 -17.87 -2.97
CA GLY A 192 1.41 -17.08 -1.81
C GLY A 192 0.28 -16.27 -1.18
N ILE A 193 0.54 -15.84 0.06
CA ILE A 193 -0.36 -14.99 0.85
C ILE A 193 0.35 -13.68 1.16
N LEU A 194 -0.29 -12.55 0.87
CA LEU A 194 0.16 -11.21 1.23
C LEU A 194 -0.44 -10.78 2.57
N ILE A 195 0.41 -10.28 3.46
CA ILE A 195 0.06 -9.58 4.69
C ILE A 195 0.64 -8.18 4.60
N ILE A 196 -0.09 -7.16 5.03
CA ILE A 196 0.40 -5.78 5.19
C ILE A 196 0.32 -5.44 6.69
N ASN A 197 1.45 -5.23 7.36
CA ASN A 197 1.47 -5.16 8.82
C ASN A 197 2.48 -4.13 9.37
N PRO A 198 2.02 -3.04 9.99
CA PRO A 198 0.64 -2.53 10.10
C PRO A 198 -0.03 -2.26 8.76
N ASP A 199 -1.34 -2.44 8.70
CA ASP A 199 -2.11 -2.42 7.46
C ASP A 199 -2.40 -1.01 6.93
N ASN A 200 -2.40 -0.87 5.63
CA ASN A 200 -2.93 0.26 4.90
C ASN A 200 -4.08 -0.25 3.99
N PRO A 201 -5.35 0.12 4.29
CA PRO A 201 -5.77 1.40 4.85
C PRO A 201 -6.18 1.42 6.33
N THR A 202 -6.25 0.30 7.02
CA THR A 202 -6.98 0.19 8.29
C THR A 202 -6.17 0.63 9.53
N GLY A 203 -4.85 0.60 9.45
CA GLY A 203 -3.95 0.77 10.60
C GLY A 203 -3.96 -0.41 11.57
N PHE A 204 -4.59 -1.53 11.18
CA PHE A 204 -4.64 -2.76 11.97
C PHE A 204 -3.26 -3.39 12.09
N VAL A 205 -2.94 -3.93 13.26
CA VAL A 205 -1.75 -4.74 13.53
C VAL A 205 -2.18 -6.19 13.74
N TYR A 206 -1.68 -7.09 12.90
CA TYR A 206 -2.01 -8.51 13.03
C TYR A 206 -1.46 -9.08 14.32
N PRO A 207 -2.29 -9.63 15.23
CA PRO A 207 -1.82 -10.31 16.42
C PRO A 207 -0.93 -11.50 16.07
N GLN A 208 0.06 -11.78 16.91
CA GLN A 208 1.00 -12.91 16.68
C GLN A 208 0.28 -14.23 16.41
N LYS A 209 -0.81 -14.51 17.16
CA LYS A 209 -1.64 -15.72 16.96
C LYS A 209 -2.22 -15.81 15.56
N THR A 210 -2.65 -14.67 15.01
CA THR A 210 -3.24 -14.59 13.68
C THR A 210 -2.19 -14.81 12.60
N ILE A 211 -1.00 -14.19 12.72
CA ILE A 211 0.10 -14.42 11.77
C ILE A 211 0.52 -15.90 11.80
N ARG A 212 0.64 -16.51 12.99
CA ARG A 212 0.95 -17.95 13.12
C ARG A 212 -0.10 -18.85 12.47
N ALA A 213 -1.39 -18.50 12.56
CA ALA A 213 -2.45 -19.24 11.88
C ALA A 213 -2.33 -19.13 10.34
N ILE A 214 -2.02 -17.94 9.81
CA ILE A 214 -1.74 -17.75 8.38
C ILE A 214 -0.49 -18.55 7.95
N VAL A 215 0.59 -18.53 8.75
CA VAL A 215 1.80 -19.35 8.51
C VAL A 215 1.46 -20.84 8.49
N ALA A 216 0.62 -21.32 9.39
CA ALA A 216 0.17 -22.71 9.41
C ALA A 216 -0.63 -23.08 8.14
N LEU A 217 -1.50 -22.20 7.65
CA LEU A 217 -2.18 -22.39 6.37
C LEU A 217 -1.19 -22.42 5.21
N ALA A 218 -0.24 -21.47 5.17
CA ALA A 218 0.80 -21.46 4.14
C ALA A 218 1.63 -22.75 4.14
N LYS A 219 2.01 -23.26 5.31
CA LYS A 219 2.71 -24.55 5.47
C LYS A 219 1.87 -25.72 4.96
N LYS A 220 0.58 -25.79 5.36
CA LYS A 220 -0.37 -26.83 4.95
C LYS A 220 -0.56 -26.91 3.44
N TYR A 221 -0.64 -25.76 2.78
CA TYR A 221 -0.93 -25.66 1.33
C TYR A 221 0.31 -25.39 0.48
N LYS A 222 1.52 -25.45 1.06
CA LYS A 222 2.82 -25.23 0.39
C LYS A 222 2.89 -23.88 -0.32
N LEU A 223 2.43 -22.81 0.36
CA LEU A 223 2.45 -21.44 -0.10
C LEU A 223 3.63 -20.69 0.53
N PHE A 224 4.08 -19.62 -0.09
CA PHE A 224 4.99 -18.66 0.55
C PHE A 224 4.23 -17.45 1.10
N ILE A 225 4.89 -16.63 1.92
CA ILE A 225 4.27 -15.43 2.51
C ILE A 225 5.03 -14.18 2.05
N ILE A 226 4.29 -13.14 1.63
CA ILE A 226 4.79 -11.78 1.47
C ILE A 226 4.27 -10.96 2.65
N SER A 227 5.17 -10.27 3.37
CA SER A 227 4.82 -9.34 4.44
C SER A 227 5.31 -7.94 4.08
N ASP A 228 4.39 -7.03 3.74
CA ASP A 228 4.72 -5.61 3.61
C ASP A 228 4.79 -4.99 5.01
N GLU A 229 6.01 -4.72 5.47
CA GLU A 229 6.33 -4.21 6.80
C GLU A 229 6.79 -2.74 6.78
N ILE A 230 6.41 -1.98 5.74
CA ILE A 230 6.83 -0.56 5.57
C ILE A 230 6.46 0.33 6.77
N TYR A 231 5.48 -0.07 7.58
CA TYR A 231 5.02 0.64 8.77
C TYR A 231 5.44 -0.04 10.07
N SER A 232 6.27 -1.08 10.06
CA SER A 232 6.55 -1.91 11.25
C SER A 232 7.08 -1.10 12.44
N ASN A 233 7.95 -0.12 12.19
CA ASN A 233 8.48 0.77 13.23
C ASN A 233 7.55 1.98 13.53
N LEU A 234 6.38 2.04 12.90
CA LEU A 234 5.29 2.98 13.22
C LEU A 234 4.08 2.28 13.86
N ALA A 235 4.27 1.10 14.40
CA ALA A 235 3.31 0.44 15.27
C ALA A 235 3.23 1.18 16.61
N TYR A 236 2.01 1.32 17.17
CA TYR A 236 1.80 2.04 18.41
C TYR A 236 2.26 1.21 19.61
N GLU A 237 2.59 1.88 20.70
CA GLU A 237 3.01 1.23 21.93
C GLU A 237 1.90 0.28 22.43
N GLY A 238 2.28 -0.94 22.84
CA GLY A 238 1.31 -1.95 23.27
C GLY A 238 0.54 -2.66 22.16
N SER A 239 0.72 -2.32 20.87
CA SER A 239 0.04 -2.98 19.75
C SER A 239 0.39 -4.46 19.58
N GLY A 240 1.47 -4.93 20.18
CA GLY A 240 1.93 -6.31 20.04
C GLY A 240 2.48 -6.65 18.65
N MET A 241 2.90 -5.65 17.87
CA MET A 241 3.47 -5.82 16.54
C MET A 241 4.55 -6.90 16.52
N LYS A 242 4.40 -7.86 15.61
CA LYS A 242 5.41 -8.88 15.32
C LYS A 242 5.75 -8.87 13.84
N LYS A 243 7.05 -8.85 13.55
CA LYS A 243 7.57 -8.99 12.18
C LYS A 243 7.47 -10.45 11.75
N LEU A 244 7.28 -10.69 10.45
CA LEU A 244 7.17 -12.03 9.88
C LEU A 244 8.35 -12.93 10.29
N ALA A 245 9.57 -12.40 10.29
CA ALA A 245 10.78 -13.10 10.68
C ALA A 245 10.69 -13.83 12.01
N SER A 246 9.94 -13.30 12.98
CA SER A 246 9.82 -13.88 14.32
C SER A 246 8.82 -15.03 14.43
N VAL A 247 8.05 -15.30 13.37
CA VAL A 247 6.91 -16.25 13.41
C VAL A 247 6.80 -17.17 12.20
N ILE A 248 7.66 -17.01 11.18
CA ILE A 248 7.53 -17.69 9.88
C ILE A 248 7.83 -19.18 9.87
N ASP A 249 8.57 -19.68 10.88
CA ASP A 249 8.75 -21.12 11.16
C ASP A 249 9.02 -22.01 9.93
N GLY A 250 10.08 -21.81 9.20
CA GLY A 250 10.49 -22.66 8.06
C GLY A 250 9.61 -22.56 6.81
N VAL A 251 8.57 -21.74 6.79
CA VAL A 251 7.81 -21.40 5.58
C VAL A 251 8.63 -20.41 4.74
N PRO A 252 8.75 -20.59 3.42
CA PRO A 252 9.38 -19.59 2.56
C PRO A 252 8.65 -18.24 2.63
N GLY A 253 9.39 -17.13 2.58
CA GLY A 253 8.76 -15.83 2.63
C GLY A 253 9.63 -14.66 2.24
N ILE A 254 8.98 -13.52 2.09
CA ILE A 254 9.57 -12.22 1.74
C ILE A 254 9.02 -11.17 2.70
N ALA A 255 9.90 -10.47 3.42
CA ALA A 255 9.51 -9.24 4.09
C ALA A 255 9.95 -8.03 3.27
N MET A 256 9.09 -7.01 3.21
CA MET A 256 9.32 -5.77 2.45
C MET A 256 9.45 -4.59 3.41
N ARG A 257 10.52 -3.82 3.29
CA ARG A 257 10.83 -2.72 4.20
C ARG A 257 11.40 -1.51 3.45
N GLY A 258 11.39 -0.34 4.09
CA GLY A 258 11.94 0.86 3.47
C GLY A 258 11.83 2.09 4.35
N ILE A 259 12.54 3.14 3.98
CA ILE A 259 12.68 4.37 4.78
C ILE A 259 11.64 5.44 4.50
N SER A 260 10.76 5.24 3.51
CA SER A 260 9.80 6.27 3.06
C SER A 260 8.90 6.80 4.17
N LYS A 261 8.55 5.96 5.15
CA LYS A 261 7.61 6.28 6.22
C LYS A 261 8.30 6.53 7.57
N GLU A 262 9.36 5.81 7.83
CA GLU A 262 10.13 5.90 9.08
C GLU A 262 11.01 7.16 9.15
N PHE A 263 11.76 7.46 8.09
CA PHE A 263 12.67 8.63 8.05
C PHE A 263 11.98 9.92 7.63
N PRO A 264 10.69 9.94 7.44
CA PRO A 264 9.79 10.53 6.46
C PRO A 264 10.53 11.06 5.21
N TRP A 265 11.12 10.14 4.44
CA TRP A 265 11.86 10.48 3.22
C TRP A 265 11.39 9.63 2.02
N PRO A 266 10.12 9.77 1.59
CA PRO A 266 9.60 9.02 0.45
C PRO A 266 10.31 9.33 -0.86
N GLY A 267 10.86 10.54 -1.01
CA GLY A 267 11.65 10.97 -2.15
C GLY A 267 13.02 10.31 -2.27
N ALA A 268 13.54 9.65 -1.23
CA ALA A 268 14.78 8.90 -1.28
C ALA A 268 14.72 7.69 -2.22
N ARG A 269 13.53 7.19 -2.51
CA ARG A 269 13.32 5.98 -3.32
C ARG A 269 14.18 4.80 -2.84
N CYS A 270 14.07 4.44 -1.57
CA CYS A 270 14.84 3.36 -0.96
C CYS A 270 13.93 2.40 -0.19
N GLY A 271 13.93 1.16 -0.63
CA GLY A 271 13.28 0.02 0.01
C GLY A 271 14.08 -1.24 -0.26
N TRP A 272 13.83 -2.27 0.49
CA TRP A 272 14.47 -3.58 0.31
C TRP A 272 13.52 -4.71 0.65
N ILE A 273 13.84 -5.89 0.18
CA ILE A 273 13.21 -7.13 0.60
C ILE A 273 14.22 -8.01 1.34
N GLU A 274 13.71 -8.83 2.24
CA GLU A 274 14.45 -9.85 2.98
C GLU A 274 13.83 -11.20 2.59
N PHE A 275 14.62 -12.11 2.04
CA PHE A 275 14.18 -13.47 1.72
C PHE A 275 14.37 -14.38 2.93
N TYR A 276 13.37 -15.19 3.23
CA TYR A 276 13.37 -16.14 4.35
C TYR A 276 13.23 -17.59 3.86
N ASN A 277 13.96 -18.51 4.44
CA ASN A 277 13.84 -19.96 4.20
C ASN A 277 13.96 -20.36 2.71
N ARG A 278 14.83 -19.71 1.94
CA ARG A 278 15.06 -20.05 0.52
C ARG A 278 15.47 -21.49 0.31
N ASP A 279 16.29 -22.02 1.23
CA ASP A 279 16.82 -23.40 1.23
C ASP A 279 15.73 -24.47 1.44
N LYS A 280 14.56 -24.11 1.93
CA LYS A 280 13.46 -25.04 2.24
C LYS A 280 12.61 -25.41 1.02
N ASP A 281 12.67 -24.61 -0.06
CA ASP A 281 11.87 -24.87 -1.27
C ASP A 281 12.62 -24.43 -2.54
N LYS A 282 12.90 -25.39 -3.43
CA LYS A 282 13.66 -25.16 -4.67
C LYS A 282 12.93 -24.20 -5.66
N ASN A 283 11.59 -24.23 -5.69
CA ASN A 283 10.83 -23.36 -6.57
C ASN A 283 10.84 -21.92 -6.04
N PHE A 284 10.73 -21.76 -4.73
CA PHE A 284 10.86 -20.45 -4.10
C PHE A 284 12.27 -19.88 -4.25
N ASP A 285 13.32 -20.68 -4.08
CA ASP A 285 14.70 -20.22 -4.32
C ASP A 285 14.92 -19.82 -5.78
N ARG A 286 14.36 -20.57 -6.74
CA ARG A 286 14.38 -20.18 -8.16
C ARG A 286 13.66 -18.86 -8.39
N TYR A 287 12.50 -18.66 -7.76
CA TYR A 287 11.76 -17.40 -7.82
C TYR A 287 12.57 -16.24 -7.22
N ALA A 288 13.15 -16.41 -6.04
CA ALA A 288 14.02 -15.42 -5.42
C ALA A 288 15.21 -15.05 -6.32
N ARG A 289 15.86 -16.03 -6.95
CA ARG A 289 16.94 -15.78 -7.92
C ARG A 289 16.46 -15.00 -9.13
N SER A 290 15.31 -15.33 -9.70
CA SER A 290 14.77 -14.60 -10.85
C SER A 290 14.50 -13.12 -10.55
N ILE A 291 14.12 -12.78 -9.31
CA ILE A 291 13.97 -11.38 -8.88
C ILE A 291 15.33 -10.68 -8.84
N VAL A 292 16.37 -11.34 -8.29
CA VAL A 292 17.73 -10.80 -8.28
C VAL A 292 18.26 -10.59 -9.70
N ASP A 293 18.09 -11.59 -10.58
CA ASP A 293 18.54 -11.54 -11.97
C ASP A 293 17.84 -10.41 -12.74
N SER A 294 16.52 -10.24 -12.55
CA SER A 294 15.79 -9.15 -13.18
C SER A 294 16.23 -7.77 -12.67
N LYS A 295 16.66 -7.68 -11.39
CA LYS A 295 17.22 -6.44 -10.83
C LYS A 295 18.61 -6.12 -11.39
N THR A 296 19.39 -7.12 -11.79
CA THR A 296 20.69 -6.93 -12.44
C THR A 296 20.58 -6.12 -13.73
N LEU A 297 19.45 -6.25 -14.47
CA LEU A 297 19.20 -5.44 -15.67
C LEU A 297 19.04 -3.93 -15.40
N GLU A 298 18.74 -3.54 -14.15
CA GLU A 298 18.65 -2.14 -13.72
C GLU A 298 19.99 -1.63 -13.15
N VAL A 299 21.01 -2.47 -13.13
CA VAL A 299 22.34 -2.21 -12.54
C VAL A 299 22.30 -2.16 -11.02
N CYS A 300 21.62 -1.17 -10.41
CA CYS A 300 21.53 -1.00 -8.95
C CYS A 300 20.36 -0.12 -8.53
N SER A 301 20.13 -0.05 -7.23
CA SER A 301 19.23 0.94 -6.60
C SER A 301 20.01 2.18 -6.15
N THR A 302 19.31 3.27 -5.84
CA THR A 302 19.87 4.56 -5.43
C THR A 302 20.90 4.41 -4.29
N THR A 303 22.14 4.87 -4.50
CA THR A 303 23.28 4.67 -3.57
C THR A 303 23.19 5.52 -2.30
N LEU A 304 22.90 6.83 -2.44
CA LEU A 304 22.88 7.79 -1.32
C LEU A 304 22.02 7.30 -0.12
N PRO A 305 20.75 6.92 -0.28
CA PRO A 305 19.94 6.51 0.87
C PRO A 305 20.43 5.21 1.51
N GLN A 306 21.04 4.31 0.76
CA GLN A 306 21.65 3.10 1.31
C GLN A 306 22.82 3.44 2.26
N ARG A 307 23.69 4.40 1.89
CA ARG A 307 24.79 4.88 2.77
C ARG A 307 24.30 5.57 4.03
N VAL A 308 23.16 6.24 3.93
CA VAL A 308 22.56 6.99 5.04
C VAL A 308 21.85 6.06 6.03
N LEU A 309 21.24 4.98 5.54
CA LEU A 309 20.37 4.09 6.33
C LEU A 309 21.04 3.58 7.63
N PRO A 310 22.22 2.95 7.61
CA PRO A 310 22.87 2.47 8.83
C PRO A 310 23.23 3.61 9.79
N LYS A 311 23.63 4.77 9.26
CA LYS A 311 24.03 5.93 10.05
C LYS A 311 22.81 6.52 10.81
N VAL A 312 21.64 6.54 10.19
CA VAL A 312 20.39 7.01 10.81
C VAL A 312 19.89 6.02 11.84
N MET A 313 19.82 4.73 11.50
CA MET A 313 19.26 3.72 12.40
C MET A 313 20.11 3.45 13.65
N ARG A 314 21.44 3.67 13.57
CA ARG A 314 22.36 3.60 14.73
C ARG A 314 22.35 4.84 15.60
N ASP A 315 21.80 5.96 15.14
CA ASP A 315 21.76 7.21 15.91
C ASP A 315 20.83 7.06 17.12
N ALA A 316 21.33 7.42 18.30
CA ALA A 316 20.57 7.29 19.55
C ALA A 316 19.20 8.01 19.53
N ARG A 317 19.03 9.00 18.63
CA ARG A 317 17.79 9.77 18.47
C ARG A 317 16.74 9.04 17.62
N TYR A 318 17.10 7.96 16.92
CA TYR A 318 16.20 7.30 15.96
C TYR A 318 14.95 6.73 16.62
N TYR A 319 15.11 5.85 17.57
CA TYR A 319 13.96 5.23 18.26
C TYR A 319 13.13 6.22 19.09
N PRO A 320 13.72 7.15 19.86
CA PRO A 320 12.95 8.23 20.50
C PRO A 320 12.13 9.07 19.52
N TYR A 321 12.70 9.39 18.36
CA TYR A 321 12.00 10.10 17.29
C TYR A 321 10.79 9.32 16.76
N LEU A 322 10.94 8.02 16.48
CA LEU A 322 9.82 7.18 16.05
C LEU A 322 8.73 7.09 17.13
N ALA A 323 9.12 6.91 18.40
CA ALA A 323 8.19 6.84 19.52
C ALA A 323 7.39 8.14 19.71
N GLU A 324 8.00 9.32 19.49
CA GLU A 324 7.31 10.60 19.52
C GLU A 324 6.27 10.70 18.40
N ARG A 325 6.65 10.29 17.17
CA ARG A 325 5.74 10.29 16.00
C ARG A 325 4.55 9.38 16.22
N THR A 326 4.78 8.14 16.65
CA THR A 326 3.70 7.16 16.90
C THR A 326 2.75 7.62 17.99
N ARG A 327 3.26 8.18 19.11
CA ARG A 327 2.42 8.79 20.16
C ARG A 327 1.56 9.94 19.63
N ARG A 328 2.09 10.77 18.72
CA ARG A 328 1.32 11.84 18.08
C ARG A 328 0.20 11.28 17.21
N TYR A 329 0.46 10.24 16.39
CA TYR A 329 -0.57 9.60 15.58
C TYR A 329 -1.63 8.92 16.47
N GLU A 330 -1.21 8.28 17.54
CA GLU A 330 -2.12 7.64 18.48
C GLU A 330 -3.08 8.64 19.16
N ARG A 331 -2.58 9.78 19.67
CA ARG A 331 -3.45 10.83 20.22
C ARG A 331 -4.47 11.36 19.20
N ARG A 332 -4.08 11.47 17.94
CA ARG A 332 -5.00 11.88 16.85
C ARG A 332 -6.02 10.81 16.54
N ALA A 333 -5.60 9.55 16.56
CA ALA A 333 -6.52 8.41 16.40
C ALA A 333 -7.56 8.37 17.53
N ASP A 334 -7.15 8.63 18.79
CA ASP A 334 -8.07 8.73 19.93
C ASP A 334 -9.11 9.83 19.72
N TYR A 335 -8.68 11.02 19.29
CA TYR A 335 -9.60 12.11 19.01
C TYR A 335 -10.59 11.77 17.90
N ALA A 336 -10.08 11.26 16.77
CA ALA A 336 -10.91 10.91 15.62
C ALA A 336 -11.90 9.78 15.97
N HIS A 337 -11.43 8.75 16.67
CA HIS A 337 -12.29 7.67 17.15
C HIS A 337 -13.41 8.20 18.07
N LYS A 338 -13.09 9.02 19.05
CA LYS A 338 -14.08 9.61 19.97
C LYS A 338 -15.12 10.47 19.23
N ALA A 339 -14.71 11.20 18.19
CA ALA A 339 -15.60 12.07 17.43
C ALA A 339 -16.53 11.29 16.50
N LEU A 340 -16.02 10.23 15.87
CA LEU A 340 -16.72 9.51 14.80
C LEU A 340 -17.50 8.28 15.31
N SER A 341 -17.05 7.59 16.36
CA SER A 341 -17.68 6.34 16.85
C SER A 341 -19.11 6.51 17.39
N ARG A 342 -19.54 7.76 17.62
CA ARG A 342 -20.88 8.08 18.11
C ARG A 342 -21.91 8.26 16.98
N ILE A 343 -21.47 8.28 15.73
CA ILE A 343 -22.34 8.50 14.58
C ILE A 343 -23.02 7.16 14.22
N PRO A 344 -24.35 7.08 14.23
CA PRO A 344 -25.04 5.87 13.81
C PRO A 344 -24.77 5.55 12.33
N GLY A 345 -24.73 4.27 11.99
CA GLY A 345 -24.59 3.83 10.60
C GLY A 345 -23.14 3.71 10.10
N ILE A 346 -22.14 3.93 10.96
CA ILE A 346 -20.74 3.69 10.62
C ILE A 346 -20.05 2.74 11.61
N ILE A 347 -18.96 2.14 11.13
CA ILE A 347 -18.03 1.35 11.94
C ILE A 347 -16.67 2.01 11.82
N ILE A 348 -16.03 2.28 12.95
CA ILE A 348 -14.69 2.86 13.00
C ILE A 348 -13.93 2.32 14.21
N HIS A 349 -12.69 1.90 14.00
CA HIS A 349 -11.80 1.40 15.05
C HIS A 349 -10.58 2.27 15.18
N LYS A 350 -10.01 2.33 16.40
CA LYS A 350 -8.73 2.95 16.64
C LYS A 350 -7.65 2.12 15.92
N PRO A 351 -6.81 2.72 15.05
CA PRO A 351 -5.69 2.01 14.46
C PRO A 351 -4.64 1.66 15.52
N GLN A 352 -3.84 0.65 15.25
CA GLN A 352 -2.79 0.16 16.14
C GLN A 352 -1.39 0.46 15.59
N GLY A 353 -1.32 1.07 14.41
CA GLY A 353 -0.07 1.47 13.77
C GLY A 353 -0.30 2.25 12.48
N ALA A 354 0.78 2.60 11.80
CA ALA A 354 0.79 3.49 10.65
C ALA A 354 0.21 4.88 10.99
N PHE A 355 -0.35 5.56 10.02
CA PHE A 355 -0.98 6.88 10.17
C PHE A 355 -2.27 6.98 9.34
N TYR A 356 -2.98 5.88 9.25
CA TYR A 356 -4.26 5.74 8.54
C TYR A 356 -5.38 5.38 9.49
N MET A 357 -6.57 5.88 9.17
CA MET A 357 -7.79 5.48 9.84
C MET A 357 -8.90 5.29 8.82
N THR A 358 -9.69 4.24 8.99
CA THR A 358 -10.72 3.83 8.05
C THR A 358 -12.08 3.85 8.71
N CYS A 359 -13.03 4.54 8.05
CA CYS A 359 -14.45 4.55 8.40
C CYS A 359 -15.22 3.70 7.39
N VAL A 360 -16.06 2.79 7.86
CA VAL A 360 -16.92 1.93 7.04
C VAL A 360 -18.36 2.29 7.29
N PHE A 361 -19.15 2.43 6.23
CA PHE A 361 -20.60 2.56 6.33
C PHE A 361 -21.26 1.19 6.53
N GLN A 362 -22.14 1.09 7.49
CA GLN A 362 -22.91 -0.14 7.72
C GLN A 362 -23.78 -0.46 6.50
N LYS A 363 -24.03 -1.74 6.28
CA LYS A 363 -24.83 -2.20 5.14
C LYS A 363 -26.21 -1.57 5.14
N GLY A 364 -26.58 -0.95 4.02
CA GLY A 364 -27.90 -0.33 3.82
C GLY A 364 -28.01 1.14 4.28
N THR A 365 -26.97 1.73 4.88
CA THR A 365 -27.02 3.14 5.30
C THR A 365 -26.79 4.11 4.13
N LEU A 366 -25.95 3.73 3.15
CA LEU A 366 -25.75 4.53 1.95
C LEU A 366 -26.85 4.26 0.90
N LYS A 367 -27.38 5.33 0.32
CA LYS A 367 -28.41 5.32 -0.73
C LYS A 367 -28.00 6.22 -1.91
N LYS A 368 -28.56 5.96 -3.09
CA LYS A 368 -28.22 6.71 -4.32
C LYS A 368 -28.70 8.18 -4.33
N ASN A 369 -29.74 8.49 -3.60
CA ASN A 369 -30.36 9.83 -3.55
C ASN A 369 -29.69 10.75 -2.51
N GLN A 370 -28.83 10.25 -1.63
CA GLN A 370 -28.14 11.05 -0.61
C GLN A 370 -27.15 12.03 -1.23
N SER A 371 -27.01 13.20 -0.63
CA SER A 371 -26.17 14.28 -1.11
C SER A 371 -25.78 15.24 0.02
N LEU A 372 -24.75 16.05 -0.22
CA LEU A 372 -24.44 17.23 0.60
C LEU A 372 -24.67 18.49 -0.23
N PRO A 373 -24.93 19.64 0.40
CA PRO A 373 -25.00 20.92 -0.28
C PRO A 373 -23.67 21.23 -0.97
N ILE A 374 -23.72 21.50 -2.29
CA ILE A 374 -22.55 21.88 -3.10
C ILE A 374 -22.88 23.11 -3.97
N LYS A 375 -21.85 23.85 -4.37
CA LYS A 375 -22.01 24.97 -5.29
C LYS A 375 -22.66 24.51 -6.59
N SER A 376 -23.64 25.29 -7.11
CA SER A 376 -24.35 24.97 -8.37
C SER A 376 -23.38 24.78 -9.55
N SER A 377 -22.30 25.56 -9.59
CA SER A 377 -21.24 25.42 -10.61
C SER A 377 -20.53 24.08 -10.61
N LEU A 378 -20.53 23.35 -9.50
CA LEU A 378 -19.92 22.02 -9.36
C LEU A 378 -20.90 20.87 -9.59
N LYS A 379 -22.21 21.11 -9.47
CA LYS A 379 -23.22 20.04 -9.45
C LYS A 379 -23.15 19.14 -10.68
N LYS A 380 -23.16 19.72 -11.88
CA LYS A 380 -23.10 18.97 -13.15
C LYS A 380 -21.81 18.14 -13.25
N PHE A 381 -20.68 18.73 -12.85
CA PHE A 381 -19.38 18.03 -12.90
C PHE A 381 -19.34 16.85 -11.92
N ILE A 382 -19.76 17.05 -10.67
CA ILE A 382 -19.76 15.98 -9.64
C ILE A 382 -20.71 14.86 -10.06
N GLU A 383 -21.93 15.15 -10.47
CA GLU A 383 -22.91 14.14 -10.88
C GLU A 383 -22.44 13.35 -12.12
N SER A 384 -21.85 14.00 -13.11
CA SER A 384 -21.31 13.31 -14.28
C SER A 384 -20.16 12.36 -13.92
N SER A 385 -19.35 12.71 -12.90
CA SER A 385 -18.25 11.88 -12.40
C SER A 385 -18.74 10.67 -11.59
N LEU A 386 -20.04 10.60 -11.27
CA LEU A 386 -20.65 9.61 -10.39
C LEU A 386 -21.62 8.65 -11.11
N THR A 387 -21.74 8.72 -12.43
CA THR A 387 -22.76 7.98 -13.21
C THR A 387 -22.80 6.47 -12.96
N ALA A 388 -21.65 5.84 -12.71
CA ALA A 388 -21.55 4.41 -12.39
C ALA A 388 -20.74 4.17 -11.10
N ALA A 389 -20.65 5.17 -10.22
CA ALA A 389 -19.80 5.11 -9.05
C ALA A 389 -20.45 4.30 -7.91
N ALA A 390 -19.61 3.64 -7.12
CA ALA A 390 -20.00 3.03 -5.86
C ALA A 390 -20.51 4.09 -4.86
N LEU A 391 -21.32 3.67 -3.90
CA LEU A 391 -22.00 4.59 -2.98
C LEU A 391 -21.02 5.35 -2.07
N ASP A 392 -19.92 4.73 -1.66
CA ASP A 392 -18.87 5.39 -0.88
C ASP A 392 -18.09 6.42 -1.71
N LYS A 393 -17.83 6.14 -2.98
CA LYS A 393 -17.23 7.12 -3.91
C LYS A 393 -18.16 8.33 -4.07
N ARG A 394 -19.48 8.12 -4.12
CA ARG A 394 -20.47 9.18 -4.12
C ARG A 394 -20.34 10.07 -2.88
N PHE A 395 -20.34 9.48 -1.68
CA PHE A 395 -20.12 10.22 -0.42
C PHE A 395 -18.82 11.05 -0.48
N VAL A 396 -17.72 10.42 -0.84
CA VAL A 396 -16.39 11.05 -0.88
C VAL A 396 -16.35 12.25 -1.83
N TYR A 397 -17.01 12.19 -2.99
CA TYR A 397 -17.05 13.28 -3.94
C TYR A 397 -17.95 14.43 -3.46
N TYR A 398 -19.06 14.12 -2.79
CA TYR A 398 -19.88 15.13 -2.15
C TYR A 398 -19.18 15.79 -0.97
N LEU A 399 -18.50 15.03 -0.12
CA LEU A 399 -17.65 15.55 0.97
C LEU A 399 -16.61 16.53 0.42
N LEU A 400 -15.90 16.14 -0.64
CA LEU A 400 -14.89 16.97 -1.29
C LEU A 400 -15.50 18.27 -1.85
N ALA A 401 -16.58 18.17 -2.59
CA ALA A 401 -17.22 19.33 -3.24
C ALA A 401 -17.92 20.27 -2.26
N SER A 402 -18.41 19.77 -1.13
CA SER A 402 -19.07 20.54 -0.08
C SER A 402 -18.08 21.22 0.85
N THR A 403 -17.01 20.52 1.26
CA THR A 403 -16.16 20.95 2.37
C THR A 403 -14.69 21.15 2.00
N GLY A 404 -14.26 20.68 0.83
CA GLY A 404 -12.86 20.66 0.42
C GLY A 404 -12.06 19.49 1.01
N VAL A 405 -12.63 18.62 1.86
CA VAL A 405 -11.89 17.49 2.47
C VAL A 405 -11.77 16.35 1.45
N CYS A 406 -10.54 16.03 1.07
CA CYS A 406 -10.20 15.00 0.08
C CYS A 406 -9.73 13.72 0.78
N VAL A 407 -10.61 12.74 0.92
CA VAL A 407 -10.32 11.39 1.46
C VAL A 407 -10.34 10.35 0.34
N VAL A 408 -10.05 9.07 0.62
CA VAL A 408 -10.03 8.01 -0.38
C VAL A 408 -11.16 7.01 -0.13
N PRO A 409 -12.07 6.74 -1.11
CA PRO A 409 -13.10 5.72 -0.96
C PRO A 409 -12.47 4.33 -0.90
N LEU A 410 -13.08 3.39 -0.16
CA LEU A 410 -12.59 2.02 -0.04
C LEU A 410 -12.82 1.21 -1.31
N SER A 411 -14.00 1.32 -1.90
CA SER A 411 -14.41 0.52 -3.05
C SER A 411 -13.45 0.64 -4.23
N SER A 412 -13.18 1.85 -4.69
CA SER A 412 -12.29 2.10 -5.84
C SER A 412 -10.85 2.36 -5.45
N GLY A 413 -10.60 2.94 -4.27
CA GLY A 413 -9.26 3.29 -3.81
C GLY A 413 -8.47 2.13 -3.21
N PHE A 414 -9.17 1.10 -2.71
CA PHE A 414 -8.56 -0.06 -2.05
C PHE A 414 -9.15 -1.38 -2.55
N ASN A 415 -9.81 -1.35 -3.71
CA ASN A 415 -10.37 -2.52 -4.36
C ASN A 415 -11.22 -3.38 -3.39
N SER A 416 -12.01 -2.69 -2.54
CA SER A 416 -12.75 -3.31 -1.45
C SER A 416 -14.21 -3.60 -1.80
N SER A 417 -14.72 -4.67 -1.24
CA SER A 417 -16.16 -4.98 -1.21
C SER A 417 -16.94 -4.14 -0.18
N LEU A 418 -16.22 -3.47 0.73
CA LEU A 418 -16.80 -2.59 1.75
C LEU A 418 -16.99 -1.17 1.21
N TYR A 419 -18.03 -0.49 1.66
CA TYR A 419 -18.22 0.93 1.45
C TYR A 419 -17.70 1.72 2.62
N GLY A 420 -16.81 2.67 2.35
CA GLY A 420 -16.18 3.47 3.37
C GLY A 420 -15.14 4.41 2.80
N PHE A 421 -14.31 4.96 3.64
CA PHE A 421 -13.21 5.81 3.22
C PHE A 421 -12.06 5.77 4.22
N ARG A 422 -10.85 6.04 3.71
CA ARG A 422 -9.66 6.22 4.51
C ARG A 422 -9.24 7.68 4.56
N PHE A 423 -8.81 8.15 5.74
CA PHE A 423 -8.20 9.45 5.98
C PHE A 423 -6.87 9.31 6.74
N LEU A 424 -6.15 10.43 6.92
CA LEU A 424 -4.81 10.47 7.48
C LEU A 424 -4.78 11.00 8.91
N LEU A 425 -3.72 10.63 9.66
CA LEU A 425 -3.38 11.17 10.97
C LEU A 425 -2.12 12.07 10.91
N LEU A 426 -1.75 12.53 9.69
CA LEU A 426 -0.47 13.20 9.42
C LEU A 426 -0.49 14.72 9.62
N GLU A 427 -1.67 15.38 9.70
CA GLU A 427 -1.75 16.84 9.84
C GLU A 427 -0.92 17.31 11.05
N PRO A 428 0.15 18.15 10.88
CA PRO A 428 1.02 18.51 11.99
C PRO A 428 0.37 19.47 13.00
N ASP A 429 -0.59 20.27 12.57
CA ASP A 429 -1.34 21.20 13.43
C ASP A 429 -2.56 20.49 14.03
N ASP A 430 -2.55 20.32 15.36
CA ASP A 430 -3.60 19.61 16.07
C ASP A 430 -4.97 20.34 16.02
N ALA A 431 -4.98 21.69 15.93
CA ALA A 431 -6.24 22.44 15.80
C ALA A 431 -6.85 22.23 14.41
N ARG A 432 -6.05 22.28 13.36
CA ARG A 432 -6.48 21.94 11.99
C ARG A 432 -6.93 20.51 11.88
N PHE A 433 -6.21 19.57 12.46
CA PHE A 433 -6.61 18.17 12.52
C PHE A 433 -8.01 18.01 13.13
N LYS A 434 -8.21 18.54 14.35
CA LYS A 434 -9.50 18.49 15.04
C LYS A 434 -10.63 19.12 14.23
N LYS A 435 -10.37 20.28 13.63
CA LYS A 435 -11.34 20.95 12.74
C LYS A 435 -11.73 20.06 11.55
N THR A 436 -10.76 19.41 10.89
CA THR A 436 -11.00 18.50 9.77
C THR A 436 -11.83 17.30 10.20
N ILE A 437 -11.52 16.66 11.34
CA ILE A 437 -12.31 15.53 11.84
C ILE A 437 -13.75 15.94 12.16
N ASN A 438 -13.96 17.12 12.76
CA ASN A 438 -15.31 17.61 13.05
C ASN A 438 -16.12 17.92 11.76
N ILE A 439 -15.45 18.43 10.71
CA ILE A 439 -16.07 18.60 9.38
C ILE A 439 -16.48 17.25 8.81
N ILE A 440 -15.61 16.24 8.87
CA ILE A 440 -15.91 14.86 8.43
C ILE A 440 -17.12 14.31 9.21
N ALA A 441 -17.11 14.44 10.55
CA ALA A 441 -18.18 13.95 11.41
C ALA A 441 -19.53 14.55 11.04
N LYS A 442 -19.57 15.89 10.94
CA LYS A 442 -20.80 16.59 10.52
C LYS A 442 -21.27 16.17 9.13
N ALA A 443 -20.34 16.09 8.17
CA ALA A 443 -20.68 15.70 6.81
C ALA A 443 -21.23 14.27 6.70
N ILE A 444 -20.74 13.33 7.52
CA ILE A 444 -21.30 11.97 7.59
C ILE A 444 -22.75 12.04 8.09
N SER A 445 -23.01 12.73 9.20
CA SER A 445 -24.37 12.84 9.76
C SER A 445 -25.31 13.49 8.77
N ASP A 446 -24.96 14.67 8.23
CA ASP A 446 -25.78 15.39 7.25
C ASP A 446 -26.09 14.54 5.98
N TYR A 447 -25.08 13.75 5.53
CA TYR A 447 -25.25 12.90 4.34
C TYR A 447 -26.17 11.70 4.60
N LEU A 448 -26.06 11.09 5.78
CA LEU A 448 -26.91 9.93 6.13
C LEU A 448 -28.37 10.32 6.39
N GLU A 449 -28.63 11.57 6.78
CA GLU A 449 -29.96 12.15 7.02
C GLU A 449 -30.61 12.71 5.75
N SER A 450 -29.87 12.88 4.62
CA SER A 450 -30.34 13.53 3.39
C SER A 450 -31.22 12.67 2.45
#